data_f7bbd746b5338d75de05f5d8b67e3efa
#
_entry.id   f7bbd746b5338d75de05f5d8b67e3efa
#
_cell.length_a   1.000
_cell.length_b   1.000
_cell.length_c   1.000
_cell.angle_alpha   90.00
_cell.angle_beta   90.00
_cell.angle_gamma   90.00
#
_symmetry.space_group_name_H-M   'P 1'
#
loop_
_entity.id
_entity.type
_entity.pdbx_description
1 polymer ?
#
loop_
_entity_poly.entity_id
_entity_poly.type
_entity_poly.pdbx_seq_one_letter_code
_entity_poly.pdbx_strand_id
1 'polypeptide(L)'
;NTAGSIDGHPRLVTFYQPELEQALRRQVAQWSTVQFCSGLELVDLRQDAAGVTAVVQDAGGEQREVRCNYLVGADGASSKVRNLIGQDFQGTTYSEDWLIVDAGQREGRAIEHIEFICDPRRPAPHMPAPGGRERWEFMLQPGEGAAQMVQPEQLATLLGRWIKPEELHVERQAVYRFHARCCERFQNGRVFLAGDAAHITPPFVGQGLVAGLRDAANLCWKLAWVSKGWAAPGILD
;
A
#
# COMPACT_ATOMS: atom_id res chain seq x y z
N ASN A 1 23.76 -0.92 1.51
CA ASN A 1 24.19 -2.28 1.20
C ASN A 1 23.02 -3.23 1.36
N THR A 2 22.39 -3.62 0.24
CA THR A 2 21.25 -4.55 0.17
C THR A 2 21.69 -6.01 0.08
N ALA A 3 22.99 -6.27 -0.03
CA ALA A 3 23.55 -7.61 -0.08
C ALA A 3 23.49 -8.31 1.29
N GLY A 4 23.33 -9.61 1.26
CA GLY A 4 23.29 -10.48 2.44
C GLY A 4 21.88 -11.00 2.75
N SER A 5 21.81 -11.85 3.78
CA SER A 5 20.57 -12.45 4.24
C SER A 5 20.31 -12.15 5.71
N ILE A 6 19.02 -12.18 6.10
CA ILE A 6 18.56 -12.16 7.48
C ILE A 6 17.67 -13.40 7.64
N ASP A 7 18.00 -14.24 8.59
CA ASP A 7 17.23 -15.47 8.89
C ASP A 7 17.01 -16.36 7.64
N GLY A 8 18.02 -16.42 6.76
CA GLY A 8 17.96 -17.20 5.52
C GLY A 8 17.24 -16.55 4.35
N HIS A 9 16.78 -15.31 4.51
CA HIS A 9 16.07 -14.56 3.46
C HIS A 9 16.86 -13.34 2.99
N PRO A 10 16.72 -12.92 1.72
CA PRO A 10 17.31 -11.67 1.23
C PRO A 10 16.83 -10.47 2.08
N ARG A 11 17.72 -9.52 2.35
CA ARG A 11 17.38 -8.30 3.10
C ARG A 11 16.41 -7.38 2.35
N LEU A 12 16.45 -7.41 1.03
CA LEU A 12 15.59 -6.67 0.14
C LEU A 12 15.11 -7.57 -0.99
N VAL A 13 13.82 -7.52 -1.26
CA VAL A 13 13.20 -8.22 -2.39
C VAL A 13 12.33 -7.22 -3.13
N THR A 14 12.56 -7.06 -4.41
CA THR A 14 11.64 -6.35 -5.30
C THR A 14 10.54 -7.32 -5.74
N PHE A 15 9.33 -6.83 -5.88
CA PHE A 15 8.20 -7.66 -6.29
C PHE A 15 7.29 -6.89 -7.26
N TYR A 16 6.52 -7.65 -8.04
CA TYR A 16 5.44 -7.11 -8.85
C TYR A 16 4.12 -7.31 -8.10
N GLN A 17 3.50 -6.21 -7.68
CA GLN A 17 2.35 -6.24 -6.77
C GLN A 17 1.20 -7.13 -7.25
N PRO A 18 0.76 -7.11 -8.54
CA PRO A 18 -0.33 -7.97 -9.00
C PRO A 18 -0.05 -9.47 -8.84
N GLU A 19 1.20 -9.91 -9.05
CA GLU A 19 1.58 -11.31 -8.87
C GLU A 19 1.60 -11.71 -7.40
N LEU A 20 2.09 -10.83 -6.53
CA LEU A 20 2.07 -11.04 -5.08
C LEU A 20 0.62 -11.15 -4.57
N GLU A 21 -0.25 -10.23 -4.96
CA GLU A 21 -1.67 -10.28 -4.58
C GLU A 21 -2.36 -11.55 -5.08
N GLN A 22 -2.08 -11.96 -6.32
CA GLN A 22 -2.63 -13.20 -6.85
C GLN A 22 -2.13 -14.43 -6.09
N ALA A 23 -0.85 -14.45 -5.69
CA ALA A 23 -0.30 -15.54 -4.89
C ALA A 23 -0.96 -15.59 -3.50
N LEU A 24 -1.15 -14.45 -2.84
CA LEU A 24 -1.85 -14.37 -1.56
C LEU A 24 -3.31 -14.82 -1.68
N ARG A 25 -4.03 -14.41 -2.72
CA ARG A 25 -5.43 -14.86 -2.98
C ARG A 25 -5.51 -16.37 -3.19
N ARG A 26 -4.56 -16.97 -3.92
CA ARG A 26 -4.48 -18.44 -4.07
C ARG A 26 -4.26 -19.14 -2.74
N GLN A 27 -3.44 -18.57 -1.85
CA GLN A 27 -3.22 -19.14 -0.51
C GLN A 27 -4.48 -19.04 0.35
N VAL A 28 -5.13 -17.89 0.37
CA VAL A 28 -6.38 -17.67 1.12
C VAL A 28 -7.48 -18.63 0.67
N ALA A 29 -7.60 -18.90 -0.63
CA ALA A 29 -8.62 -19.80 -1.19
C ALA A 29 -8.47 -21.26 -0.74
N GLN A 30 -7.32 -21.67 -0.18
CA GLN A 30 -7.11 -23.01 0.36
C GLN A 30 -7.75 -23.22 1.74
N TRP A 31 -8.17 -22.14 2.40
CA TRP A 31 -8.72 -22.20 3.76
C TRP A 31 -10.24 -22.09 3.73
N SER A 32 -10.93 -23.20 4.00
CA SER A 32 -12.41 -23.24 4.04
C SER A 32 -13.03 -22.34 5.11
N THR A 33 -12.24 -21.92 6.10
CA THR A 33 -12.66 -20.98 7.16
C THR A 33 -12.61 -19.53 6.74
N VAL A 34 -12.08 -19.23 5.54
CA VAL A 34 -11.98 -17.86 5.01
C VAL A 34 -12.95 -17.68 3.86
N GLN A 35 -13.85 -16.72 4.00
CA GLN A 35 -14.76 -16.31 2.94
C GLN A 35 -14.27 -14.99 2.33
N PHE A 36 -13.92 -15.02 1.04
CA PHE A 36 -13.55 -13.82 0.29
C PHE A 36 -14.78 -13.30 -0.47
N CYS A 37 -15.19 -12.08 -0.13
CA CYS A 37 -16.32 -11.39 -0.76
C CYS A 37 -15.83 -10.12 -1.45
N SER A 38 -15.87 -10.09 -2.78
CA SER A 38 -15.60 -8.89 -3.58
C SER A 38 -16.88 -8.15 -3.95
N GLY A 39 -16.75 -6.88 -4.37
CA GLY A 39 -17.89 -6.08 -4.81
C GLY A 39 -18.79 -5.58 -3.68
N LEU A 40 -18.29 -5.58 -2.45
CA LEU A 40 -18.98 -5.06 -1.28
C LEU A 40 -18.21 -3.88 -0.70
N GLU A 41 -18.90 -2.79 -0.42
CA GLU A 41 -18.38 -1.62 0.26
C GLU A 41 -18.94 -1.55 1.68
N LEU A 42 -18.09 -1.33 2.69
CA LEU A 42 -18.54 -0.99 4.03
C LEU A 42 -19.12 0.44 4.01
N VAL A 43 -20.37 0.58 4.40
CA VAL A 43 -21.05 1.88 4.44
C VAL A 43 -21.25 2.41 5.84
N ASP A 44 -21.42 1.54 6.83
CA ASP A 44 -21.58 1.90 8.24
C ASP A 44 -21.10 0.77 9.16
N LEU A 45 -20.86 1.09 10.43
CA LEU A 45 -20.58 0.12 11.48
C LEU A 45 -21.10 0.60 12.83
N ARG A 46 -21.51 -0.35 13.67
CA ARG A 46 -21.82 -0.12 15.08
C ARG A 46 -21.27 -1.26 15.91
N GLN A 47 -20.92 -0.99 17.16
CA GLN A 47 -20.40 -2.01 18.06
C GLN A 47 -21.08 -1.95 19.43
N ASP A 48 -21.09 -3.09 20.11
CA ASP A 48 -21.55 -3.26 21.47
C ASP A 48 -20.62 -4.22 22.25
N ALA A 49 -21.00 -4.58 23.48
CA ALA A 49 -20.21 -5.48 24.30
C ALA A 49 -20.02 -6.87 23.67
N ALA A 50 -20.93 -7.32 22.80
CA ALA A 50 -20.91 -8.64 22.18
C ALA A 50 -20.22 -8.70 20.81
N GLY A 51 -20.02 -7.57 20.12
CA GLY A 51 -19.36 -7.58 18.80
C GLY A 51 -19.55 -6.32 17.99
N VAL A 52 -19.32 -6.44 16.70
CA VAL A 52 -19.46 -5.37 15.69
C VAL A 52 -20.50 -5.79 14.67
N THR A 53 -21.38 -4.89 14.28
CA THR A 53 -22.25 -5.04 13.12
C THR A 53 -21.75 -4.10 12.03
N ALA A 54 -21.31 -4.67 10.93
CA ALA A 54 -20.90 -3.95 9.74
C ALA A 54 -22.08 -3.90 8.75
N VAL A 55 -22.35 -2.75 8.16
CA VAL A 55 -23.32 -2.61 7.06
C VAL A 55 -22.52 -2.54 5.78
N VAL A 56 -22.72 -3.51 4.91
CA VAL A 56 -22.05 -3.57 3.60
C VAL A 56 -23.07 -3.40 2.48
N GLN A 57 -22.63 -2.78 1.39
CA GLN A 57 -23.48 -2.46 0.24
C GLN A 57 -22.83 -3.02 -1.02
N ASP A 58 -23.61 -3.60 -1.90
CA ASP A 58 -23.17 -4.04 -3.22
C ASP A 58 -23.26 -2.93 -4.27
N ALA A 59 -22.83 -3.21 -5.49
CA ALA A 59 -22.85 -2.27 -6.61
C ALA A 59 -24.29 -1.87 -7.03
N GLY A 60 -25.29 -2.66 -6.67
CA GLY A 60 -26.71 -2.36 -6.90
C GLY A 60 -27.34 -1.45 -5.82
N GLY A 61 -26.59 -1.15 -4.76
CA GLY A 61 -27.07 -0.37 -3.62
C GLY A 61 -27.79 -1.20 -2.56
N GLU A 62 -27.86 -2.53 -2.72
CA GLU A 62 -28.46 -3.40 -1.71
C GLU A 62 -27.55 -3.50 -0.49
N GLN A 63 -28.12 -3.22 0.69
CA GLN A 63 -27.42 -3.25 1.95
C GLN A 63 -27.72 -4.52 2.73
N ARG A 64 -26.71 -5.03 3.42
CA ARG A 64 -26.84 -6.15 4.36
C ARG A 64 -25.97 -5.95 5.58
N GLU A 65 -26.41 -6.53 6.70
CA GLU A 65 -25.66 -6.51 7.95
C GLU A 65 -24.81 -7.79 8.09
N VAL A 66 -23.58 -7.60 8.53
CA VAL A 66 -22.67 -8.68 8.88
C VAL A 66 -22.26 -8.52 10.33
N ARG A 67 -22.57 -9.51 11.16
CA ARG A 67 -22.17 -9.54 12.57
C ARG A 67 -20.86 -10.27 12.74
N CYS A 68 -19.94 -9.68 13.52
CA CYS A 68 -18.63 -10.28 13.81
C CYS A 68 -18.18 -9.96 15.25
N ASN A 69 -17.22 -10.73 15.77
CA ASN A 69 -16.64 -10.45 17.08
C ASN A 69 -15.69 -9.27 17.05
N TYR A 70 -14.94 -9.14 15.97
CA TYR A 70 -13.97 -8.07 15.70
C TYR A 70 -14.02 -7.66 14.24
N LEU A 71 -13.69 -6.40 13.95
CA LEU A 71 -13.57 -5.87 12.60
C LEU A 71 -12.17 -5.27 12.44
N VAL A 72 -11.50 -5.54 11.32
CA VAL A 72 -10.21 -4.94 10.98
C VAL A 72 -10.40 -4.11 9.71
N GLY A 73 -10.19 -2.80 9.81
CA GLY A 73 -10.12 -1.88 8.68
C GLY A 73 -8.71 -1.90 8.09
N ALA A 74 -8.60 -2.44 6.87
CA ALA A 74 -7.41 -2.41 6.04
C ALA A 74 -7.74 -1.77 4.68
N ASP A 75 -8.57 -0.74 4.71
CA ASP A 75 -9.25 -0.10 3.59
C ASP A 75 -8.48 1.13 3.04
N GLY A 76 -7.18 1.20 3.32
CA GLY A 76 -6.25 2.12 2.69
C GLY A 76 -6.28 3.55 3.25
N ALA A 77 -5.54 4.43 2.59
CA ALA A 77 -5.28 5.80 3.02
C ALA A 77 -6.54 6.64 3.27
N SER A 78 -7.60 6.39 2.51
CA SER A 78 -8.91 7.07 2.63
C SER A 78 -9.89 6.29 3.51
N SER A 79 -9.39 5.49 4.45
CA SER A 79 -10.15 4.55 5.27
C SER A 79 -11.48 5.09 5.78
N LYS A 80 -12.55 4.40 5.42
CA LYS A 80 -13.89 4.65 5.94
C LYS A 80 -14.03 4.12 7.37
N VAL A 81 -13.41 2.96 7.65
CA VAL A 81 -13.40 2.39 9.01
C VAL A 81 -12.79 3.38 9.99
N ARG A 82 -11.63 3.98 9.67
CA ARG A 82 -11.00 5.01 10.49
C ARG A 82 -11.94 6.17 10.82
N ASN A 83 -12.63 6.68 9.79
CA ASN A 83 -13.58 7.78 9.97
C ASN A 83 -14.78 7.37 10.83
N LEU A 84 -15.34 6.18 10.61
CA LEU A 84 -16.50 5.68 11.36
C LEU A 84 -16.18 5.43 12.84
N ILE A 85 -14.95 5.08 13.19
CA ILE A 85 -14.53 4.92 14.59
C ILE A 85 -13.99 6.19 15.24
N GLY A 86 -14.06 7.33 14.51
CA GLY A 86 -13.70 8.65 15.02
C GLY A 86 -12.20 8.82 15.27
N GLN A 87 -11.33 8.15 14.50
CA GLN A 87 -9.88 8.33 14.62
C GLN A 87 -9.38 9.43 13.69
N ASP A 88 -8.66 10.39 14.26
CA ASP A 88 -7.94 11.41 13.52
C ASP A 88 -6.74 10.81 12.78
N PHE A 89 -6.38 11.43 11.65
CA PHE A 89 -5.23 11.04 10.84
C PHE A 89 -4.21 12.18 10.84
N GLN A 90 -3.42 12.22 11.89
CA GLN A 90 -2.48 13.31 12.16
C GLN A 90 -1.17 13.14 11.42
N GLY A 91 -0.51 14.25 11.10
CA GLY A 91 0.80 14.24 10.46
C GLY A 91 0.95 15.30 9.37
N THR A 92 1.89 15.07 8.45
CA THR A 92 2.31 16.03 7.45
C THR A 92 1.96 15.55 6.03
N THR A 93 1.58 16.49 5.19
CA THR A 93 1.52 16.32 3.72
C THR A 93 2.72 17.04 3.13
N TYR A 94 3.51 16.37 2.34
CA TYR A 94 4.62 16.99 1.62
C TYR A 94 4.09 17.92 0.52
N SER A 95 4.83 18.97 0.24
CA SER A 95 4.45 19.97 -0.76
C SER A 95 4.69 19.49 -2.18
N GLU A 96 5.64 18.59 -2.34
CA GLU A 96 6.10 18.10 -3.64
C GLU A 96 5.23 16.96 -4.15
N ASP A 97 4.86 17.03 -5.41
CA ASP A 97 4.28 15.93 -6.16
C ASP A 97 5.39 15.11 -6.83
N TRP A 98 5.17 13.81 -6.95
CA TRP A 98 6.13 12.87 -7.54
C TRP A 98 5.48 12.08 -8.66
N LEU A 99 6.09 12.12 -9.84
CA LEU A 99 5.72 11.30 -10.99
C LEU A 99 6.43 9.96 -10.90
N ILE A 100 5.66 8.89 -10.81
CA ILE A 100 6.14 7.51 -10.87
C ILE A 100 5.91 6.99 -12.28
N VAL A 101 6.95 6.44 -12.90
CA VAL A 101 6.89 5.83 -14.23
C VAL A 101 7.41 4.42 -14.15
N ASP A 102 6.58 3.45 -14.54
CA ASP A 102 6.96 2.07 -14.77
C ASP A 102 7.03 1.83 -16.28
N ALA A 103 8.16 1.36 -16.78
CA ALA A 103 8.34 1.06 -18.19
C ALA A 103 8.95 -0.33 -18.37
N GLY A 104 8.53 -1.01 -19.44
CA GLY A 104 9.10 -2.28 -19.86
C GLY A 104 10.52 -2.07 -20.38
N GLN A 105 11.41 -3.03 -20.07
CA GLN A 105 12.76 -3.06 -20.63
C GLN A 105 12.78 -3.73 -22.01
N ARG A 106 13.62 -3.22 -22.88
CA ARG A 106 14.14 -3.99 -24.00
C ARG A 106 15.26 -4.92 -23.55
N GLU A 107 15.35 -6.08 -24.21
CA GLU A 107 16.38 -7.07 -23.98
C GLU A 107 17.79 -6.43 -23.86
N GLY A 108 18.50 -6.74 -22.78
CA GLY A 108 19.92 -6.45 -22.63
C GLY A 108 20.32 -5.24 -21.77
N ARG A 109 19.38 -4.55 -21.09
CA ARG A 109 19.69 -3.36 -20.26
C ARG A 109 19.10 -3.38 -18.85
N ALA A 110 19.04 -4.54 -18.21
CA ALA A 110 18.60 -4.58 -16.81
C ALA A 110 19.62 -3.88 -15.90
N ILE A 111 19.19 -2.85 -15.18
CA ILE A 111 19.96 -2.39 -14.03
C ILE A 111 19.87 -3.45 -12.92
N GLU A 112 20.99 -3.73 -12.28
CA GLU A 112 21.09 -4.76 -11.24
C GLU A 112 20.81 -4.24 -9.83
N HIS A 113 20.78 -2.92 -9.67
CA HIS A 113 20.68 -2.27 -8.36
C HIS A 113 19.87 -0.98 -8.43
N ILE A 114 19.40 -0.54 -7.28
CA ILE A 114 18.70 0.74 -7.13
C ILE A 114 19.72 1.87 -7.22
N GLU A 115 19.44 2.85 -8.05
CA GLU A 115 20.21 4.08 -8.21
C GLU A 115 19.43 5.26 -7.63
N PHE A 116 20.05 6.03 -6.75
CA PHE A 116 19.54 7.31 -6.29
C PHE A 116 20.29 8.43 -7.00
N ILE A 117 19.66 9.04 -8.00
CA ILE A 117 20.19 10.19 -8.69
C ILE A 117 19.97 11.43 -7.83
N CYS A 118 21.03 11.86 -7.15
CA CYS A 118 21.01 13.01 -6.24
C CYS A 118 21.23 14.33 -7.01
N ASP A 119 20.44 14.59 -8.06
CA ASP A 119 20.45 15.89 -8.73
C ASP A 119 19.70 16.89 -7.85
N PRO A 120 20.33 18.00 -7.41
CA PRO A 120 19.68 18.98 -6.54
C PRO A 120 18.48 19.68 -7.20
N ARG A 121 18.39 19.65 -8.52
CA ARG A 121 17.25 20.20 -9.25
C ARG A 121 16.10 19.22 -9.33
N ARG A 122 16.41 17.94 -9.56
CA ARG A 122 15.40 16.88 -9.70
C ARG A 122 15.96 15.54 -9.22
N PRO A 123 15.82 15.24 -7.92
CA PRO A 123 16.17 13.91 -7.44
C PRO A 123 15.30 12.85 -8.11
N ALA A 124 15.90 11.73 -8.48
CA ALA A 124 15.22 10.67 -9.19
C ALA A 124 15.73 9.28 -8.75
N PRO A 125 15.00 8.55 -7.91
CA PRO A 125 15.21 7.12 -7.75
C PRO A 125 14.96 6.38 -9.07
N HIS A 126 15.85 5.46 -9.41
CA HIS A 126 15.75 4.55 -10.53
C HIS A 126 16.01 3.14 -10.04
N MET A 127 15.10 2.22 -10.32
CA MET A 127 15.16 0.89 -9.74
C MET A 127 14.68 -0.20 -10.69
N PRO A 128 15.29 -1.41 -10.60
CA PRO A 128 14.80 -2.56 -11.32
C PRO A 128 13.49 -3.06 -10.71
N ALA A 129 12.60 -3.58 -11.55
CA ALA A 129 11.38 -4.24 -11.15
C ALA A 129 11.28 -5.62 -11.83
N PRO A 130 10.59 -6.61 -11.23
CA PRO A 130 10.47 -7.95 -11.81
C PRO A 130 9.85 -7.94 -13.20
N GLY A 131 10.21 -8.94 -14.01
CA GLY A 131 9.70 -9.10 -15.36
C GLY A 131 10.35 -8.16 -16.38
N GLY A 132 11.59 -7.73 -16.15
CA GLY A 132 12.33 -6.85 -17.04
C GLY A 132 11.79 -5.42 -17.09
N ARG A 133 11.21 -4.96 -16.00
CA ARG A 133 10.71 -3.58 -15.84
C ARG A 133 11.72 -2.72 -15.11
N GLU A 134 11.60 -1.42 -15.33
CA GLU A 134 12.29 -0.40 -14.56
C GLU A 134 11.29 0.64 -14.05
N ARG A 135 11.58 1.23 -12.90
CA ARG A 135 10.80 2.30 -12.29
C ARG A 135 11.67 3.52 -12.08
N TRP A 136 11.13 4.67 -12.46
CA TRP A 136 11.67 5.98 -12.15
C TRP A 136 10.67 6.77 -11.32
N GLU A 137 11.19 7.56 -10.40
CA GLU A 137 10.41 8.47 -9.59
C GLU A 137 10.99 9.87 -9.74
N PHE A 138 10.21 10.83 -10.24
CA PHE A 138 10.66 12.20 -10.49
C PHE A 138 9.90 13.17 -9.61
N MET A 139 10.62 13.95 -8.81
CA MET A 139 10.02 15.09 -8.11
C MET A 139 9.57 16.14 -9.14
N LEU A 140 8.32 16.57 -9.09
CA LEU A 140 7.82 17.66 -9.91
C LEU A 140 8.37 18.99 -9.39
N GLN A 141 8.78 19.85 -10.34
CA GLN A 141 9.30 21.17 -10.04
C GLN A 141 8.15 22.18 -9.85
N PRO A 142 8.37 23.30 -9.15
CA PRO A 142 7.40 24.38 -9.09
C PRO A 142 6.94 24.81 -10.49
N GLY A 143 5.63 24.82 -10.71
CA GLY A 143 5.01 25.14 -12.00
C GLY A 143 4.76 23.95 -12.92
N GLU A 144 5.25 22.76 -12.59
CA GLU A 144 4.94 21.53 -13.34
C GLU A 144 3.62 20.94 -12.87
N GLY A 145 2.65 20.85 -13.77
CA GLY A 145 1.34 20.26 -13.48
C GLY A 145 1.31 18.74 -13.76
N ALA A 146 0.62 17.98 -12.90
CA ALA A 146 0.49 16.53 -13.04
C ALA A 146 0.00 16.11 -14.45
N ALA A 147 -1.03 16.76 -14.97
CA ALA A 147 -1.60 16.48 -16.30
C ALA A 147 -0.61 16.73 -17.45
N GLN A 148 0.29 17.70 -17.28
CA GLN A 148 1.33 18.01 -18.26
C GLN A 148 2.45 16.97 -18.21
N MET A 149 2.91 16.65 -17.01
CA MET A 149 4.11 15.82 -16.83
C MET A 149 3.92 14.34 -17.19
N VAL A 150 2.68 13.89 -17.33
CA VAL A 150 2.36 12.54 -17.85
C VAL A 150 2.24 12.48 -19.38
N GLN A 151 2.40 13.59 -20.09
CA GLN A 151 2.34 13.59 -21.56
C GLN A 151 3.59 12.92 -22.17
N PRO A 152 3.45 12.22 -23.30
CA PRO A 152 4.55 11.45 -23.92
C PRO A 152 5.82 12.26 -24.16
N GLU A 153 5.70 13.52 -24.58
CA GLU A 153 6.84 14.39 -24.85
C GLU A 153 7.62 14.74 -23.58
N GLN A 154 6.91 14.93 -22.46
CA GLN A 154 7.52 15.20 -21.17
C GLN A 154 8.20 13.95 -20.61
N LEU A 155 7.56 12.79 -20.74
CA LEU A 155 8.16 11.50 -20.35
C LEU A 155 9.40 11.20 -21.17
N ALA A 156 9.37 11.40 -22.48
CA ALA A 156 10.54 11.24 -23.35
C ALA A 156 11.69 12.17 -22.92
N THR A 157 11.38 13.41 -22.55
CA THR A 157 12.37 14.35 -22.05
C THR A 157 12.98 13.91 -20.71
N LEU A 158 12.15 13.49 -19.76
CA LEU A 158 12.60 13.04 -18.44
C LEU A 158 13.44 11.77 -18.53
N LEU A 159 13.01 10.81 -19.35
CA LEU A 159 13.61 9.48 -19.47
C LEU A 159 14.74 9.42 -20.50
N GLY A 160 14.92 10.45 -21.33
CA GLY A 160 15.90 10.48 -22.43
C GLY A 160 17.36 10.25 -22.01
N ARG A 161 17.67 10.37 -20.70
CA ARG A 161 18.96 10.00 -20.12
C ARG A 161 19.20 8.49 -20.11
N TRP A 162 18.15 7.69 -20.01
CA TRP A 162 18.20 6.23 -19.81
C TRP A 162 17.69 5.47 -21.03
N ILE A 163 16.61 5.95 -21.64
CA ILE A 163 15.91 5.26 -22.72
C ILE A 163 15.67 6.24 -23.87
N LYS A 164 15.90 5.79 -25.08
CA LYS A 164 15.54 6.57 -26.26
C LYS A 164 14.03 6.63 -26.41
N PRO A 165 13.44 7.74 -26.86
CA PRO A 165 11.99 7.91 -26.99
C PRO A 165 11.31 6.80 -27.81
N GLU A 166 11.95 6.33 -28.88
CA GLU A 166 11.44 5.24 -29.75
C GLU A 166 11.50 3.85 -29.10
N GLU A 167 12.22 3.71 -28.00
CA GLU A 167 12.34 2.47 -27.22
C GLU A 167 11.49 2.48 -25.97
N LEU A 168 10.88 3.62 -25.62
CA LEU A 168 10.12 3.81 -24.41
C LEU A 168 8.76 3.13 -24.50
N HIS A 169 8.54 2.14 -23.65
CA HIS A 169 7.25 1.48 -23.48
C HIS A 169 6.76 1.67 -22.04
N VAL A 170 5.97 2.72 -21.84
CA VAL A 170 5.40 3.04 -20.51
C VAL A 170 4.22 2.11 -20.26
N GLU A 171 4.31 1.33 -19.17
CA GLU A 171 3.23 0.44 -18.71
C GLU A 171 2.30 1.17 -17.73
N ARG A 172 2.87 2.05 -16.91
CA ARG A 172 2.12 2.80 -15.91
C ARG A 172 2.80 4.13 -15.63
N GLN A 173 1.97 5.14 -15.42
CA GLN A 173 2.40 6.44 -14.93
C GLN A 173 1.36 7.00 -13.97
N ALA A 174 1.83 7.62 -12.89
CA ALA A 174 0.94 8.25 -11.93
C ALA A 174 1.67 9.34 -11.13
N VAL A 175 0.97 10.41 -10.80
CA VAL A 175 1.50 11.45 -9.93
C VAL A 175 0.89 11.28 -8.55
N TYR A 176 1.74 11.29 -7.52
CA TYR A 176 1.39 11.13 -6.12
C TYR A 176 1.90 12.30 -5.30
N ARG A 177 1.08 12.69 -4.34
CA ARG A 177 1.51 13.53 -3.22
C ARG A 177 1.72 12.64 -2.01
N PHE A 178 2.89 12.78 -1.39
CA PHE A 178 3.25 11.93 -0.26
C PHE A 178 2.75 12.51 1.05
N HIS A 179 2.43 11.60 1.96
CA HIS A 179 1.97 11.92 3.30
C HIS A 179 2.76 11.10 4.32
N ALA A 180 2.99 11.70 5.49
CA ALA A 180 3.45 11.01 6.69
C ALA A 180 2.37 11.22 7.74
N ARG A 181 1.46 10.26 7.89
CA ARG A 181 0.31 10.37 8.79
C ARG A 181 0.13 9.09 9.58
N CYS A 182 -0.38 9.24 10.80
CA CYS A 182 -0.65 8.12 11.70
C CYS A 182 -1.87 8.43 12.56
N CYS A 183 -2.67 7.41 12.86
CA CYS A 183 -3.69 7.50 13.89
C CYS A 183 -3.04 7.52 15.27
N GLU A 184 -3.65 8.21 16.21
CA GLU A 184 -3.22 8.15 17.61
C GLU A 184 -3.43 6.74 18.20
N ARG A 185 -4.54 6.10 17.82
CA ARG A 185 -4.87 4.74 18.24
C ARG A 185 -5.28 3.90 17.06
N PHE A 186 -4.81 2.66 17.02
CA PHE A 186 -5.17 1.69 15.98
C PHE A 186 -6.39 0.84 16.35
N GLN A 187 -7.02 1.17 17.46
CA GLN A 187 -8.15 0.44 18.01
C GLN A 187 -9.19 1.40 18.60
N ASN A 188 -10.46 1.04 18.40
CA ASN A 188 -11.58 1.57 19.17
C ASN A 188 -12.53 0.40 19.51
N GLY A 189 -12.50 -0.06 20.76
CA GLY A 189 -13.27 -1.23 21.20
C GLY A 189 -12.89 -2.50 20.45
N ARG A 190 -13.80 -3.01 19.63
CA ARG A 190 -13.63 -4.25 18.84
C ARG A 190 -13.24 -4.00 17.38
N VAL A 191 -12.97 -2.75 17.03
CA VAL A 191 -12.58 -2.35 15.67
C VAL A 191 -11.12 -1.91 15.66
N PHE A 192 -10.34 -2.50 14.75
CA PHE A 192 -8.91 -2.26 14.57
C PHE A 192 -8.63 -1.64 13.21
N LEU A 193 -7.50 -0.93 13.12
CA LEU A 193 -6.95 -0.41 11.87
C LEU A 193 -5.60 -1.06 11.61
N ALA A 194 -5.29 -1.34 10.34
CA ALA A 194 -4.02 -1.90 9.91
C ALA A 194 -3.58 -1.31 8.57
N GLY A 195 -2.26 -1.25 8.35
CA GLY A 195 -1.68 -0.71 7.13
C GLY A 195 -2.05 0.76 6.90
N ASP A 196 -2.27 1.14 5.66
CA ASP A 196 -2.55 2.52 5.25
C ASP A 196 -3.82 3.10 5.89
N ALA A 197 -4.72 2.26 6.41
CA ALA A 197 -5.86 2.73 7.20
C ALA A 197 -5.42 3.33 8.54
N ALA A 198 -4.33 2.83 9.12
CA ALA A 198 -3.78 3.27 10.40
C ALA A 198 -2.64 4.27 10.25
N HIS A 199 -1.76 4.09 9.25
CA HIS A 199 -0.58 4.95 9.03
C HIS A 199 -0.14 4.95 7.57
N ILE A 200 0.31 6.11 7.09
CA ILE A 200 0.91 6.28 5.76
C ILE A 200 2.31 6.80 5.93
N THR A 201 3.25 6.19 5.23
CA THR A 201 4.65 6.62 5.19
C THR A 201 5.04 7.04 3.78
N PRO A 202 5.94 8.03 3.62
CA PRO A 202 6.51 8.34 2.32
C PRO A 202 7.22 7.13 1.72
N PRO A 203 7.20 6.93 0.40
CA PRO A 203 7.71 5.71 -0.24
C PRO A 203 9.23 5.65 -0.36
N PHE A 204 9.98 6.61 0.17
CA PHE A 204 11.43 6.78 -0.04
C PHE A 204 12.29 5.55 0.24
N VAL A 205 11.81 4.62 1.04
CA VAL A 205 12.50 3.35 1.31
C VAL A 205 11.62 2.13 1.08
N GLY A 206 10.45 2.28 0.43
CA GLY A 206 9.55 1.19 0.07
C GLY A 206 8.96 0.41 1.24
N GLN A 207 8.73 1.04 2.41
CA GLN A 207 8.36 0.35 3.64
C GLN A 207 6.85 0.23 3.90
N GLY A 208 5.98 0.89 3.12
CA GLY A 208 4.53 0.92 3.38
C GLY A 208 3.91 -0.47 3.43
N LEU A 209 4.13 -1.31 2.41
CA LEU A 209 3.61 -2.68 2.38
C LEU A 209 4.10 -3.49 3.59
N VAL A 210 5.40 -3.41 3.89
CA VAL A 210 6.00 -4.19 5.00
C VAL A 210 5.46 -3.74 6.34
N ALA A 211 5.21 -2.45 6.54
CA ALA A 211 4.58 -1.94 7.75
C ALA A 211 3.18 -2.55 7.92
N GLY A 212 2.33 -2.52 6.89
CA GLY A 212 1.00 -3.14 6.95
C GLY A 212 1.03 -4.66 7.16
N LEU A 213 2.01 -5.36 6.57
CA LEU A 213 2.20 -6.79 6.83
C LEU A 213 2.60 -7.08 8.28
N ARG A 214 3.42 -6.20 8.90
CA ARG A 214 3.77 -6.29 10.31
C ARG A 214 2.57 -6.05 11.22
N ASP A 215 1.71 -5.09 10.89
CA ASP A 215 0.46 -4.86 11.61
C ASP A 215 -0.41 -6.12 11.58
N ALA A 216 -0.64 -6.67 10.39
CA ALA A 216 -1.42 -7.90 10.23
C ALA A 216 -0.79 -9.07 11.01
N ALA A 217 0.52 -9.27 10.90
CA ALA A 217 1.22 -10.32 11.63
C ALA A 217 1.10 -10.14 13.14
N ASN A 218 1.23 -8.92 13.65
CA ASN A 218 1.11 -8.65 15.09
C ASN A 218 -0.33 -8.79 15.59
N LEU A 219 -1.33 -8.36 14.83
CA LEU A 219 -2.73 -8.39 15.25
C LEU A 219 -3.35 -9.77 15.14
N CYS A 220 -3.09 -10.53 14.07
CA CYS A 220 -3.81 -11.76 13.77
C CYS A 220 -3.65 -12.85 14.84
N TRP A 221 -2.43 -13.07 15.36
CA TRP A 221 -2.23 -14.08 16.40
C TRP A 221 -2.87 -13.66 17.72
N LYS A 222 -2.84 -12.37 18.06
CA LYS A 222 -3.49 -11.83 19.27
C LYS A 222 -5.00 -12.04 19.20
N LEU A 223 -5.64 -11.68 18.09
CA LEU A 223 -7.06 -11.92 17.86
C LEU A 223 -7.41 -13.41 17.94
N ALA A 224 -6.58 -14.28 17.37
CA ALA A 224 -6.79 -15.72 17.43
C ALA A 224 -6.72 -16.23 18.86
N TRP A 225 -5.77 -15.78 19.68
CA TRP A 225 -5.63 -16.20 21.06
C TRP A 225 -6.78 -15.73 21.93
N VAL A 226 -7.20 -14.47 21.76
CA VAL A 226 -8.38 -13.94 22.49
C VAL A 226 -9.65 -14.67 22.08
N SER A 227 -9.85 -14.93 20.79
CA SER A 227 -11.03 -15.64 20.27
C SER A 227 -11.10 -17.10 20.77
N LYS A 228 -9.95 -17.72 21.05
CA LYS A 228 -9.87 -19.08 21.62
C LYS A 228 -9.89 -19.10 23.16
N GLY A 229 -9.95 -17.95 23.81
CA GLY A 229 -9.88 -17.83 25.26
C GLY A 229 -8.50 -18.14 25.85
N TRP A 230 -7.44 -18.16 25.03
CA TRP A 230 -6.06 -18.41 25.47
C TRP A 230 -5.37 -17.18 26.04
N ALA A 231 -5.88 -15.99 25.72
CA ALA A 231 -5.40 -14.73 26.24
C ALA A 231 -6.57 -13.80 26.62
N ALA A 232 -6.34 -12.94 27.60
CA ALA A 232 -7.28 -11.88 27.94
C ALA A 232 -7.34 -10.79 26.85
N PRO A 233 -8.47 -10.10 26.67
CA PRO A 233 -8.61 -9.03 25.67
C PRO A 233 -7.55 -7.92 25.75
N GLY A 234 -7.00 -7.62 26.91
CA GLY A 234 -5.94 -6.62 27.09
C GLY A 234 -4.63 -6.87 26.33
N ILE A 235 -4.43 -8.05 25.71
CA ILE A 235 -3.30 -8.28 24.80
C ILE A 235 -3.46 -7.54 23.46
N LEU A 236 -4.68 -7.08 23.18
CA LEU A 236 -5.02 -6.35 21.95
C LEU A 236 -4.69 -4.85 22.03
N ASP A 237 -4.48 -4.33 23.24
CA ASP A 237 -4.14 -2.92 23.53
C ASP A 237 -2.71 -2.56 23.09
#